data_b15e74c8d2303ccf45bfb177ab4d5244
#
_entry.id   b15e74c8d2303ccf45bfb177ab4d5244
#
_cell.length_a   1.000
_cell.length_b   1.000
_cell.length_c   1.000
_cell.angle_alpha   90.00
_cell.angle_beta   90.00
_cell.angle_gamma   90.00
#
_symmetry.space_group_name_H-M   'P 1'
#
loop_
_entity.id
_entity.type
_entity.pdbx_description
1 polymer ?
#
loop_
_entity_poly.entity_id
_entity_poly.type
_entity_poly.pdbx_seq_one_letter_code
_entity_poly.pdbx_strand_id
1 'polypeptide(L)'
;PKKFPVGFLKKVLQRFSPNRNAKRYESLDILREPIYQCIMLSPESEREKLRSKLPQCDFKRSNAYSVDIVPKNGSKIKGIKEFLAYEGIAMEEAMAFGDHFNDVEMLEGVGIGVAMGNAQPITKASADFVTDTNDHDGIKKALIHFGIIAEDAQARDWIKKNKQGVANPWS
;
A
#
# COMPACT_ATOMS: atom_id res chain seq x y z
N PRO A 1 0.59 -34.71 -0.66
CA PRO A 1 0.81 -33.27 -0.71
C PRO A 1 1.09 -32.87 -2.15
N LYS A 2 0.15 -32.16 -2.79
CA LYS A 2 0.35 -31.65 -4.16
C LYS A 2 1.50 -30.66 -4.13
N LYS A 3 2.57 -30.95 -4.87
CA LYS A 3 3.70 -30.02 -5.02
C LYS A 3 3.19 -28.70 -5.55
N PHE A 4 3.47 -27.62 -4.85
CA PHE A 4 3.11 -26.27 -5.25
C PHE A 4 3.71 -25.96 -6.63
N PRO A 5 2.95 -25.50 -7.64
CA PRO A 5 3.43 -25.29 -8.98
C PRO A 5 4.28 -24.00 -9.08
N VAL A 6 5.46 -24.03 -8.47
CA VAL A 6 6.39 -22.88 -8.43
C VAL A 6 6.67 -22.33 -9.82
N GLY A 7 6.73 -23.21 -10.86
CA GLY A 7 6.97 -22.79 -12.23
C GLY A 7 5.84 -21.99 -12.85
N PHE A 8 4.58 -22.31 -12.54
CA PHE A 8 3.41 -21.58 -13.02
C PHE A 8 3.32 -20.21 -12.33
N LEU A 9 3.50 -20.18 -11.02
CA LEU A 9 3.46 -18.95 -10.23
C LEU A 9 4.58 -17.99 -10.66
N LYS A 10 5.78 -18.51 -10.96
CA LYS A 10 6.89 -17.73 -11.49
C LYS A 10 6.53 -17.05 -12.81
N LYS A 11 5.85 -17.75 -13.73
CA LYS A 11 5.38 -17.18 -15.01
C LYS A 11 4.31 -16.10 -14.78
N VAL A 12 3.38 -16.33 -13.86
CA VAL A 12 2.33 -15.36 -13.52
C VAL A 12 2.95 -14.10 -12.92
N LEU A 13 3.83 -14.23 -11.94
CA LEU A 13 4.51 -13.09 -11.32
C LEU A 13 5.39 -12.31 -12.31
N GLN A 14 6.10 -13.01 -13.22
CA GLN A 14 6.87 -12.35 -14.27
C GLN A 14 6.00 -11.55 -15.26
N ARG A 15 4.75 -11.97 -15.45
CA ARG A 15 3.80 -11.30 -16.36
C ARG A 15 3.16 -10.06 -15.71
N PHE A 16 2.91 -10.09 -14.39
CA PHE A 16 2.23 -9.04 -13.65
C PHE A 16 3.17 -8.17 -12.80
N SER A 17 4.43 -8.55 -12.65
CA SER A 17 5.40 -7.72 -11.95
C SER A 17 5.87 -6.58 -12.86
N PRO A 18 5.66 -5.32 -12.47
CA PRO A 18 6.23 -4.18 -13.19
C PRO A 18 7.77 -4.19 -13.13
N ASN A 19 8.36 -4.94 -12.22
CA ASN A 19 9.79 -4.99 -11.99
C ASN A 19 10.44 -6.20 -12.71
N ARG A 20 10.41 -6.20 -14.05
CA ARG A 20 11.10 -7.22 -14.88
C ARG A 20 12.60 -7.30 -14.63
N ASN A 21 13.18 -6.28 -13.99
CA ASN A 21 14.60 -6.14 -13.72
C ASN A 21 14.97 -6.39 -12.25
N ALA A 22 14.09 -7.04 -11.46
CA ALA A 22 14.46 -7.41 -10.09
C ALA A 22 15.74 -8.25 -10.11
N LYS A 23 16.80 -7.73 -9.47
CA LYS A 23 18.09 -8.44 -9.37
C LYS A 23 17.85 -9.74 -8.61
N ARG A 24 18.34 -10.83 -9.16
CA ARG A 24 18.42 -12.10 -8.45
C ARG A 24 19.63 -12.06 -7.54
N TYR A 25 19.39 -12.13 -6.24
CA TYR A 25 20.45 -12.31 -5.28
C TYR A 25 20.58 -13.81 -4.99
N GLU A 26 21.70 -14.40 -5.36
CA GLU A 26 22.02 -15.79 -5.09
C GLU A 26 22.82 -15.94 -3.79
N SER A 27 23.25 -14.83 -3.20
CA SER A 27 24.04 -14.78 -1.98
C SER A 27 23.35 -13.98 -0.87
N LEU A 28 23.82 -14.19 0.37
CA LEU A 28 23.38 -13.45 1.56
C LEU A 28 23.88 -11.98 1.60
N ASP A 29 24.54 -11.49 0.55
CA ASP A 29 25.05 -10.12 0.50
C ASP A 29 23.95 -9.06 0.55
N ILE A 30 22.71 -9.43 0.16
CA ILE A 30 21.52 -8.60 0.35
C ILE A 30 21.27 -8.25 1.85
N LEU A 31 21.79 -9.05 2.78
CA LEU A 31 21.61 -8.81 4.21
C LEU A 31 22.50 -7.68 4.78
N ARG A 32 23.32 -7.05 3.93
CA ARG A 32 24.10 -5.85 4.29
C ARG A 32 23.23 -4.59 4.30
N GLU A 33 22.08 -4.64 3.60
CA GLU A 33 21.11 -3.54 3.55
C GLU A 33 19.95 -3.82 4.50
N PRO A 34 19.34 -2.79 5.12
CA PRO A 34 18.14 -2.96 5.93
C PRO A 34 17.00 -3.53 5.08
N ILE A 35 16.39 -4.61 5.53
CA ILE A 35 15.22 -5.21 4.88
C ILE A 35 13.98 -4.75 5.63
N TYR A 36 13.16 -3.91 4.99
CA TYR A 36 11.94 -3.37 5.58
C TYR A 36 10.72 -4.28 5.39
N GLN A 37 10.70 -5.06 4.31
CA GLN A 37 9.64 -6.01 4.00
C GLN A 37 10.15 -7.13 3.11
N CYS A 38 9.67 -8.35 3.38
CA CYS A 38 9.86 -9.49 2.49
C CYS A 38 8.49 -9.99 2.01
N ILE A 39 8.37 -10.32 0.74
CA ILE A 39 7.21 -11.03 0.20
C ILE A 39 7.62 -12.48 -0.02
N MET A 40 6.93 -13.39 0.64
CA MET A 40 7.18 -14.80 0.47
C MET A 40 5.98 -15.50 -0.17
N LEU A 41 6.26 -16.33 -1.15
CA LEU A 41 5.27 -17.18 -1.80
C LEU A 41 5.20 -18.51 -1.04
N SER A 42 4.16 -18.68 -0.24
CA SER A 42 3.94 -19.91 0.50
C SER A 42 2.45 -20.21 0.73
N PRO A 43 2.06 -21.49 0.78
CA PRO A 43 0.71 -21.86 1.17
C PRO A 43 0.47 -21.52 2.65
N GLU A 44 -0.78 -21.36 3.03
CA GLU A 44 -1.16 -21.03 4.41
C GLU A 44 -0.71 -22.09 5.43
N SER A 45 -0.63 -23.35 5.03
CA SER A 45 -0.19 -24.46 5.86
C SER A 45 1.25 -24.32 6.41
N GLU A 46 2.08 -23.46 5.81
CA GLU A 46 3.44 -23.22 6.29
C GLU A 46 3.56 -22.02 7.24
N ARG A 47 2.46 -21.30 7.45
CA ARG A 47 2.45 -20.05 8.24
C ARG A 47 2.97 -20.25 9.67
N GLU A 48 2.48 -21.28 10.34
CA GLU A 48 2.84 -21.52 11.75
C GLU A 48 4.33 -21.87 11.90
N LYS A 49 4.84 -22.68 10.97
CA LYS A 49 6.27 -23.03 10.91
C LYS A 49 7.16 -21.80 10.70
N LEU A 50 6.67 -20.79 9.98
CA LEU A 50 7.40 -19.57 9.75
C LEU A 50 7.34 -18.63 10.96
N ARG A 51 6.17 -18.48 11.58
CA ARG A 51 6.00 -17.69 12.80
C ARG A 51 6.93 -18.15 13.92
N SER A 52 7.07 -19.46 14.10
CA SER A 52 7.96 -20.00 15.11
C SER A 52 9.44 -19.67 14.87
N LYS A 53 9.83 -19.48 13.60
CA LYS A 53 11.22 -19.16 13.22
C LYS A 53 11.53 -17.66 13.22
N LEU A 54 10.53 -16.82 13.08
CA LEU A 54 10.67 -15.36 12.98
C LEU A 54 9.71 -14.64 13.96
N PRO A 55 9.89 -14.83 15.28
CA PRO A 55 8.99 -14.29 16.29
C PRO A 55 8.98 -12.75 16.35
N GLN A 56 10.02 -12.10 15.79
CA GLN A 56 10.16 -10.66 15.69
C GLN A 56 9.46 -10.06 14.48
N CYS A 57 8.75 -10.88 13.68
CA CYS A 57 8.05 -10.44 12.48
C CYS A 57 6.55 -10.69 12.57
N ASP A 58 5.79 -9.84 11.90
CA ASP A 58 4.39 -10.05 11.60
C ASP A 58 4.23 -10.62 10.19
N PHE A 59 3.21 -11.46 10.03
CA PHE A 59 2.91 -12.15 8.78
C PHE A 59 1.53 -11.68 8.31
N LYS A 60 1.52 -10.76 7.36
CA LYS A 60 0.29 -10.21 6.78
C LYS A 60 0.02 -10.88 5.43
N ARG A 61 -1.12 -11.55 5.32
CA ARG A 61 -1.49 -12.24 4.09
C ARG A 61 -2.35 -11.35 3.22
N SER A 62 -1.92 -11.13 1.99
CA SER A 62 -2.66 -10.38 0.98
C SER A 62 -3.48 -11.29 0.06
N ASN A 63 -3.11 -12.57 -0.08
CA ASN A 63 -3.85 -13.57 -0.85
C ASN A 63 -3.47 -15.00 -0.41
N ALA A 64 -4.12 -16.02 -1.02
CA ALA A 64 -3.90 -17.43 -0.66
C ALA A 64 -2.46 -17.95 -0.88
N TYR A 65 -1.64 -17.23 -1.64
CA TYR A 65 -0.33 -17.72 -2.11
C TYR A 65 0.84 -16.85 -1.67
N SER A 66 0.58 -15.67 -1.11
CA SER A 66 1.64 -14.77 -0.66
C SER A 66 1.41 -14.28 0.75
N VAL A 67 2.51 -14.07 1.44
CA VAL A 67 2.55 -13.48 2.76
C VAL A 67 3.61 -12.38 2.79
N ASP A 68 3.23 -11.24 3.31
CA ASP A 68 4.13 -10.13 3.60
C ASP A 68 4.69 -10.32 5.00
N ILE A 69 6.01 -10.39 5.08
CA ILE A 69 6.76 -10.50 6.34
C ILE A 69 7.29 -9.10 6.63
N VAL A 70 6.82 -8.50 7.70
CA VAL A 70 7.19 -7.15 8.15
C VAL A 70 7.72 -7.20 9.58
N PRO A 71 8.50 -6.21 10.02
CA PRO A 71 8.87 -6.10 11.43
C PRO A 71 7.64 -6.14 12.33
N LYS A 72 7.78 -6.71 13.52
CA LYS A 72 6.70 -6.80 14.50
C LYS A 72 6.14 -5.40 14.81
N ASN A 73 4.81 -5.31 14.87
CA ASN A 73 4.08 -4.06 15.04
C ASN A 73 4.27 -3.06 13.88
N GLY A 74 4.74 -3.53 12.72
CA GLY A 74 4.77 -2.73 11.49
C GLY A 74 3.36 -2.58 10.94
N SER A 75 2.89 -1.33 10.74
CA SER A 75 1.62 -1.03 10.09
C SER A 75 1.74 0.21 9.21
N LYS A 76 0.81 0.38 8.27
CA LYS A 76 0.76 1.57 7.41
C LYS A 76 0.60 2.83 8.23
N ILE A 77 -0.28 2.80 9.23
CA ILE A 77 -0.52 3.96 10.10
C ILE A 77 0.70 4.35 10.92
N LYS A 78 1.52 3.38 11.34
CA LYS A 78 2.76 3.70 12.05
C LYS A 78 3.74 4.46 11.15
N GLY A 79 3.92 4.00 9.91
CA GLY A 79 4.76 4.70 8.94
C GLY A 79 4.26 6.11 8.64
N ILE A 80 2.93 6.28 8.51
CA ILE A 80 2.31 7.59 8.34
C ILE A 80 2.58 8.49 9.55
N LYS A 81 2.37 8.00 10.77
CA LYS A 81 2.63 8.76 12.00
C LYS A 81 4.07 9.23 12.11
N GLU A 82 5.03 8.36 11.81
CA GLU A 82 6.46 8.70 11.85
C GLU A 82 6.81 9.74 10.79
N PHE A 83 6.27 9.59 9.56
CA PHE A 83 6.49 10.54 8.47
C PHE A 83 5.88 11.90 8.75
N LEU A 84 4.61 11.95 9.18
CA LEU A 84 3.92 13.20 9.49
C LEU A 84 4.59 13.93 10.67
N ALA A 85 5.02 13.18 11.70
CA ALA A 85 5.77 13.75 12.80
C ALA A 85 7.11 14.36 12.35
N TYR A 86 7.80 13.71 11.41
CA TYR A 86 9.02 14.24 10.82
C TYR A 86 8.79 15.54 10.04
N GLU A 87 7.69 15.61 9.28
CA GLU A 87 7.30 16.80 8.50
C GLU A 87 6.58 17.88 9.35
N GLY A 88 6.27 17.61 10.61
CA GLY A 88 5.54 18.54 11.48
C GLY A 88 4.06 18.71 11.11
N ILE A 89 3.47 17.70 10.46
CA ILE A 89 2.08 17.67 10.01
C ILE A 89 1.23 16.88 11.02
N ALA A 90 0.05 17.40 11.38
CA ALA A 90 -0.87 16.69 12.26
C ALA A 90 -1.59 15.55 11.55
N MET A 91 -1.98 14.50 12.29
CA MET A 91 -2.70 13.35 11.72
C MET A 91 -4.04 13.76 11.11
N GLU A 92 -4.69 14.77 11.69
CA GLU A 92 -5.95 15.35 11.26
C GLU A 92 -5.86 16.06 9.90
N GLU A 93 -4.65 16.43 9.48
CA GLU A 93 -4.38 17.04 8.17
C GLU A 93 -4.11 16.00 7.06
N ALA A 94 -4.04 14.72 7.42
CA ALA A 94 -3.77 13.65 6.48
C ALA A 94 -5.05 13.04 5.91
N MET A 95 -5.05 12.76 4.62
CA MET A 95 -6.06 11.96 3.93
C MET A 95 -5.43 10.65 3.46
N ALA A 96 -6.14 9.53 3.64
CA ALA A 96 -5.69 8.22 3.16
C ALA A 96 -6.76 7.53 2.33
N PHE A 97 -6.30 6.73 1.35
CA PHE A 97 -7.15 5.89 0.51
C PHE A 97 -6.82 4.42 0.73
N GLY A 98 -7.85 3.58 0.85
CA GLY A 98 -7.67 2.15 1.09
C GLY A 98 -8.73 1.28 0.43
N ASP A 99 -8.41 0.00 0.20
CA ASP A 99 -9.33 -0.95 -0.41
C ASP A 99 -9.32 -2.33 0.25
N HIS A 100 -8.34 -2.62 1.12
CA HIS A 100 -8.15 -3.94 1.69
C HIS A 100 -8.06 -3.94 3.22
N PHE A 101 -8.06 -5.14 3.83
CA PHE A 101 -8.02 -5.33 5.30
C PHE A 101 -6.85 -4.64 6.00
N ASN A 102 -5.69 -4.54 5.34
CA ASN A 102 -4.50 -3.91 5.89
C ASN A 102 -4.56 -2.38 5.86
N ASP A 103 -5.63 -1.79 5.32
CA ASP A 103 -5.86 -0.35 5.26
C ASP A 103 -6.78 0.14 6.38
N VAL A 104 -7.48 -0.75 7.08
CA VAL A 104 -8.46 -0.41 8.14
C VAL A 104 -7.85 0.53 9.17
N GLU A 105 -6.75 0.13 9.83
CA GLU A 105 -6.09 0.97 10.84
C GLU A 105 -5.62 2.33 10.29
N MET A 106 -5.24 2.36 9.01
CA MET A 106 -4.81 3.59 8.35
C MET A 106 -5.99 4.54 8.16
N LEU A 107 -7.12 4.03 7.66
CA LEU A 107 -8.32 4.84 7.42
C LEU A 107 -8.90 5.39 8.71
N GLU A 108 -8.92 4.59 9.78
CA GLU A 108 -9.39 5.01 11.11
C GLU A 108 -8.45 6.01 11.80
N GLY A 109 -7.19 6.04 11.42
CA GLY A 109 -6.14 6.78 12.13
C GLY A 109 -5.74 8.11 11.52
N VAL A 110 -6.23 8.47 10.33
CA VAL A 110 -5.97 9.76 9.65
C VAL A 110 -7.15 10.70 9.80
N GLY A 111 -6.96 11.98 9.43
CA GLY A 111 -8.03 12.98 9.48
C GLY A 111 -9.19 12.70 8.54
N ILE A 112 -8.92 12.13 7.35
CA ILE A 112 -9.94 11.71 6.39
C ILE A 112 -9.56 10.36 5.81
N GLY A 113 -10.25 9.31 6.21
CA GLY A 113 -10.13 7.97 5.67
C GLY A 113 -11.13 7.74 4.54
N VAL A 114 -10.64 7.40 3.35
CA VAL A 114 -11.46 7.16 2.15
C VAL A 114 -11.34 5.73 1.70
N ALA A 115 -12.42 4.98 1.71
CA ALA A 115 -12.48 3.65 1.13
C ALA A 115 -12.82 3.73 -0.36
N MET A 116 -12.11 2.94 -1.18
CA MET A 116 -12.41 2.79 -2.60
C MET A 116 -13.73 2.04 -2.80
N GLY A 117 -14.44 2.32 -3.88
CA GLY A 117 -15.72 1.65 -4.22
C GLY A 117 -15.59 0.13 -4.38
N ASN A 118 -14.41 -0.35 -4.79
CA ASN A 118 -14.06 -1.77 -4.87
C ASN A 118 -13.51 -2.35 -3.54
N ALA A 119 -13.48 -1.57 -2.46
CA ALA A 119 -12.95 -2.01 -1.17
C ALA A 119 -13.79 -3.12 -0.52
N GLN A 120 -13.15 -3.88 0.36
CA GLN A 120 -13.81 -4.89 1.19
C GLN A 120 -14.84 -4.26 2.13
N PRO A 121 -15.93 -4.96 2.50
CA PRO A 121 -16.98 -4.40 3.36
C PRO A 121 -16.47 -3.82 4.68
N ILE A 122 -15.52 -4.49 5.32
CA ILE A 122 -14.92 -4.01 6.56
C ILE A 122 -14.11 -2.72 6.36
N THR A 123 -13.39 -2.61 5.26
CA THR A 123 -12.62 -1.41 4.91
C THR A 123 -13.55 -0.23 4.64
N LYS A 124 -14.69 -0.48 3.98
CA LYS A 124 -15.72 0.56 3.79
C LYS A 124 -16.35 1.01 5.10
N ALA A 125 -16.58 0.08 6.03
CA ALA A 125 -17.15 0.39 7.33
C ALA A 125 -16.21 1.21 8.25
N SER A 126 -14.90 1.15 8.00
CA SER A 126 -13.87 1.85 8.77
C SER A 126 -13.48 3.21 8.19
N ALA A 127 -14.08 3.62 7.08
CA ALA A 127 -13.77 4.87 6.40
C ALA A 127 -14.81 5.95 6.69
N ASP A 128 -14.38 7.21 6.69
CA ASP A 128 -15.27 8.37 6.78
C ASP A 128 -16.08 8.57 5.50
N PHE A 129 -15.51 8.16 4.36
CA PHE A 129 -16.14 8.30 3.05
C PHE A 129 -15.85 7.11 2.16
N VAL A 130 -16.87 6.68 1.38
CA VAL A 130 -16.70 5.66 0.34
C VAL A 130 -16.82 6.33 -1.01
N THR A 131 -15.73 6.33 -1.76
CA THR A 131 -15.68 6.88 -3.11
C THR A 131 -16.04 5.84 -4.18
N ASP A 132 -15.88 6.18 -5.44
CA ASP A 132 -16.07 5.26 -6.58
C ASP A 132 -14.89 4.27 -6.70
N THR A 133 -14.99 3.34 -7.63
CA THR A 133 -13.95 2.32 -7.84
C THR A 133 -12.69 2.93 -8.47
N ASN A 134 -11.59 2.17 -8.41
CA ASN A 134 -10.34 2.52 -9.08
C ASN A 134 -10.51 2.69 -10.61
N ASP A 135 -11.44 1.95 -11.23
CA ASP A 135 -11.72 2.02 -12.67
C ASP A 135 -12.63 3.21 -13.06
N HIS A 136 -13.21 3.88 -12.08
CA HIS A 136 -14.13 5.01 -12.26
C HIS A 136 -13.63 6.28 -11.56
N ASP A 137 -12.33 6.52 -11.57
CA ASP A 137 -11.68 7.72 -11.02
C ASP A 137 -12.01 8.01 -9.54
N GLY A 138 -12.15 6.95 -8.71
CA GLY A 138 -12.55 7.09 -7.31
C GLY A 138 -11.70 8.06 -6.51
N ILE A 139 -10.37 8.01 -6.63
CA ILE A 139 -9.47 8.95 -5.93
C ILE A 139 -9.76 10.39 -6.34
N LYS A 140 -9.86 10.65 -7.65
CA LYS A 140 -10.15 11.98 -8.18
C LYS A 140 -11.50 12.52 -7.68
N LYS A 141 -12.54 11.68 -7.68
CA LYS A 141 -13.86 12.04 -7.20
C LYS A 141 -13.87 12.42 -5.72
N ALA A 142 -13.15 11.67 -4.90
CA ALA A 142 -13.00 11.99 -3.48
C ALA A 142 -12.25 13.32 -3.28
N LEU A 143 -11.13 13.55 -4.00
CA LEU A 143 -10.38 14.80 -3.90
C LEU A 143 -11.23 16.01 -4.32
N ILE A 144 -12.11 15.85 -5.33
CA ILE A 144 -13.09 16.89 -5.72
C ILE A 144 -14.14 17.07 -4.62
N HIS A 145 -14.69 15.97 -4.08
CA HIS A 145 -15.70 16.00 -3.02
C HIS A 145 -15.24 16.78 -1.79
N PHE A 146 -13.98 16.58 -1.40
CA PHE A 146 -13.37 17.31 -0.27
C PHE A 146 -12.77 18.68 -0.65
N GLY A 147 -12.94 19.14 -1.89
CA GLY A 147 -12.47 20.44 -2.35
C GLY A 147 -10.95 20.58 -2.47
N ILE A 148 -10.21 19.46 -2.47
CA ILE A 148 -8.75 19.46 -2.58
C ILE A 148 -8.30 19.76 -4.00
N ILE A 149 -9.06 19.28 -4.98
CA ILE A 149 -8.90 19.63 -6.40
C ILE A 149 -10.22 20.14 -7.00
N ALA A 150 -10.12 21.02 -8.01
CA ALA A 150 -11.29 21.49 -8.75
C ALA A 150 -11.73 20.48 -9.81
N GLU A 151 -12.99 20.55 -10.23
CA GLU A 151 -13.48 19.81 -11.39
C GLU A 151 -12.75 20.22 -12.70
N ASP A 152 -12.73 19.32 -13.69
CA ASP A 152 -11.79 19.29 -14.84
C ASP A 152 -11.51 20.60 -15.58
N ALA A 153 -12.46 21.51 -15.68
CA ALA A 153 -12.26 22.78 -16.36
C ALA A 153 -11.33 23.73 -15.58
N GLN A 154 -11.44 23.73 -14.25
CA GLN A 154 -10.64 24.59 -13.38
C GLN A 154 -9.27 23.96 -13.04
N ALA A 155 -9.21 22.62 -12.96
CA ALA A 155 -7.94 21.91 -12.69
C ALA A 155 -6.92 22.08 -13.83
N ARG A 156 -7.37 22.09 -15.09
CA ARG A 156 -6.47 22.35 -16.23
C ARG A 156 -5.89 23.76 -16.21
N ASP A 157 -6.67 24.74 -15.82
CA ASP A 157 -6.21 26.12 -15.71
C ASP A 157 -5.30 26.34 -14.50
N TRP A 158 -5.57 25.68 -13.39
CA TRP A 158 -4.69 25.69 -12.21
C TRP A 158 -3.34 25.04 -12.51
N ILE A 159 -3.32 23.87 -13.15
CA ILE A 159 -2.10 23.16 -13.56
C ILE A 159 -1.30 24.03 -14.55
N LYS A 160 -1.94 24.68 -15.51
CA LYS A 160 -1.28 25.59 -16.45
C LYS A 160 -0.66 26.80 -15.74
N LYS A 161 -1.39 27.41 -14.79
CA LYS A 161 -0.90 28.57 -14.02
C LYS A 161 0.25 28.23 -13.07
N ASN A 162 0.28 27.01 -12.51
CA ASN A 162 1.26 26.62 -11.49
C ASN A 162 2.43 25.76 -12.02
N LYS A 163 2.41 25.32 -13.28
CA LYS A 163 3.55 24.64 -13.91
C LYS A 163 4.81 25.50 -14.06
N GLN A 164 4.73 26.82 -13.88
CA GLN A 164 5.87 27.71 -14.02
C GLN A 164 6.69 27.91 -12.72
N GLY A 165 6.35 27.27 -11.62
CA GLY A 165 6.99 27.54 -10.31
C GLY A 165 7.39 26.35 -9.44
N VAL A 166 7.11 25.13 -9.84
CA VAL A 166 7.48 23.96 -9.02
C VAL A 166 8.62 23.19 -9.70
N ALA A 167 9.84 23.47 -9.25
CA ALA A 167 10.97 22.58 -9.51
C ALA A 167 10.59 21.19 -8.97
N ASN A 168 10.75 20.17 -9.81
CA ASN A 168 10.49 18.79 -9.41
C ASN A 168 11.48 18.43 -8.28
N PRO A 169 11.04 18.18 -7.03
CA PRO A 169 11.94 17.86 -5.92
C PRO A 169 12.63 16.50 -6.09
N TRP A 170 12.34 15.77 -7.18
CA TRP A 170 12.89 14.45 -7.48
C TRP A 170 13.73 14.42 -8.78
N SER A 171 14.15 15.58 -9.32
CA SER A 171 15.08 15.66 -10.47
C SER A 171 16.53 15.75 -10.02
#